data_5b5026180f88e11eb659099204715b81
#
_entry.id   5b5026180f88e11eb659099204715b81
#
_cell.length_a   1.000
_cell.length_b   1.000
_cell.length_c   1.000
_cell.angle_alpha   90.00
_cell.angle_beta   90.00
_cell.angle_gamma   90.00
#
_symmetry.space_group_name_H-M   'P 1'
#
loop_
_entity.id
_entity.type
_entity.pdbx_description
1 polymer ?
#
loop_
_entity_poly.entity_id
_entity_poly.type
_entity_poly.pdbx_seq_one_letter_code
_entity_poly.pdbx_strand_id
1 'polypeptide(L)'
;MVLSQLLKNIKPTQVVGSTDVDITGVNIDSRRIKPGHLFVAMKGTQVDGHKFIDKAIDLGAKAVLCEDMPATLADGVTYVQVTSSEDAVGKVATMFYGDPSTKLKLVGVTGTNGKTTIATLLYNMFSRMGHKCGLLSTVCNYVVDEAIPADHTTPDPIELNALLAKMVEAKCEYAFMECSSHAIAQKRIGGLTFTGGIFTNLTRDHLDYHKTFENYRNAKKAFFDGLPKTAFAITNADDKNGMVMVQNTKATVKTYSTRSMADFKGKIIECHFEGMYLDIDGHEVGVNFIGKFNVSNLLAVYGAAVMLGKKPEDVLVVMSTLHSVNGRLDPIQTPGGFTAVIDYAHTPDALENVLNAIHEVLNGKGQVITVCGAGGNRDKGKRPLMAQEAVKQSDKVIITSDNPRFEEPQDIINDMLAGLNAQQMKKVISIVDRREAIRTACMMAQKGDVVLIAGKGHENYQDVKGVKHHFDDHEVVREVCS
;
A
#
# COMPACT_ATOMS: atom_id res chain seq x y z
N MET A 1 24.47 -18.67 10.89
CA MET A 1 24.25 -17.99 12.21
C MET A 1 23.75 -19.03 13.20
N VAL A 2 24.27 -19.03 14.42
CA VAL A 2 23.88 -20.04 15.43
C VAL A 2 22.45 -19.79 15.92
N LEU A 3 21.66 -20.85 16.09
CA LEU A 3 20.24 -20.78 16.50
C LEU A 3 20.05 -19.98 17.80
N SER A 4 20.92 -20.15 18.79
CA SER A 4 20.87 -19.41 20.05
C SER A 4 20.89 -17.87 19.86
N GLN A 5 21.59 -17.38 18.83
CA GLN A 5 21.61 -15.95 18.49
C GLN A 5 20.28 -15.51 17.89
N LEU A 6 19.65 -16.33 17.05
CA LEU A 6 18.32 -16.04 16.45
C LEU A 6 17.23 -15.95 17.53
N LEU A 7 17.37 -16.73 18.60
CA LEU A 7 16.40 -16.80 19.69
C LEU A 7 16.54 -15.68 20.73
N LYS A 8 17.56 -14.82 20.63
CA LYS A 8 17.88 -13.80 21.64
C LYS A 8 16.73 -12.85 21.98
N ASN A 9 15.90 -12.50 20.99
CA ASN A 9 14.80 -11.54 21.13
C ASN A 9 13.42 -12.21 21.23
N ILE A 10 13.37 -13.53 21.37
CA ILE A 10 12.15 -14.29 21.62
C ILE A 10 12.23 -15.00 22.98
N LYS A 11 11.08 -15.39 23.51
CA LYS A 11 10.98 -16.12 24.76
C LYS A 11 10.39 -17.50 24.46
N PRO A 12 11.22 -18.53 24.21
CA PRO A 12 10.72 -19.88 24.03
C PRO A 12 10.00 -20.36 25.31
N THR A 13 8.91 -21.09 25.15
CA THR A 13 8.25 -21.80 26.24
C THR A 13 8.93 -23.14 26.51
N GLN A 14 9.46 -23.74 25.45
CA GLN A 14 10.22 -24.99 25.53
C GLN A 14 11.27 -25.05 24.38
N VAL A 15 12.40 -25.68 24.65
CA VAL A 15 13.40 -26.02 23.64
C VAL A 15 13.80 -27.48 23.81
N VAL A 16 13.75 -28.24 22.73
CA VAL A 16 14.18 -29.64 22.69
C VAL A 16 15.26 -29.78 21.61
N GLY A 17 16.42 -30.26 21.98
CA GLY A 17 17.62 -30.33 21.12
C GLY A 17 18.64 -29.24 21.43
N SER A 18 19.68 -29.15 20.61
CA SER A 18 20.78 -28.20 20.81
C SER A 18 20.48 -26.88 20.15
N THR A 19 20.69 -25.77 20.86
CA THR A 19 20.65 -24.40 20.26
C THR A 19 21.99 -24.00 19.64
N ASP A 20 23.02 -24.82 19.77
CA ASP A 20 24.33 -24.64 19.14
C ASP A 20 24.36 -25.33 17.76
N VAL A 21 23.43 -24.92 16.90
CA VAL A 21 23.28 -25.40 15.53
C VAL A 21 23.36 -24.20 14.58
N ASP A 22 24.13 -24.35 13.52
CA ASP A 22 24.19 -23.33 12.49
C ASP A 22 22.95 -23.36 11.60
N ILE A 23 22.30 -22.21 11.50
CA ILE A 23 21.13 -21.95 10.62
C ILE A 23 21.61 -21.17 9.40
N THR A 24 21.35 -21.72 8.22
CA THR A 24 21.76 -21.17 6.93
C THR A 24 20.65 -20.39 6.22
N GLY A 25 19.39 -20.51 6.69
CA GLY A 25 18.24 -19.81 6.17
C GLY A 25 17.02 -19.94 7.09
N VAL A 26 16.06 -19.04 6.94
CA VAL A 26 14.79 -19.05 7.68
C VAL A 26 13.66 -19.06 6.66
N ASN A 27 12.63 -19.89 6.84
CA ASN A 27 11.46 -19.92 5.96
C ASN A 27 10.18 -20.27 6.71
N ILE A 28 9.05 -19.69 6.23
CA ILE A 28 7.69 -20.03 6.64
C ILE A 28 7.00 -20.97 5.64
N ASP A 29 7.54 -21.11 4.44
CA ASP A 29 7.04 -22.02 3.40
C ASP A 29 7.92 -23.28 3.37
N SER A 30 7.31 -24.43 3.72
CA SER A 30 8.02 -25.72 3.73
C SER A 30 8.62 -26.09 2.36
N ARG A 31 8.04 -25.62 1.24
CA ARG A 31 8.53 -25.88 -0.11
C ARG A 31 9.85 -25.17 -0.43
N ARG A 32 10.19 -24.12 0.34
CA ARG A 32 11.42 -23.33 0.20
C ARG A 32 12.51 -23.73 1.19
N ILE A 33 12.27 -24.76 1.99
CA ILE A 33 13.26 -25.27 2.94
C ILE A 33 14.42 -25.94 2.19
N LYS A 34 15.62 -25.69 2.68
CA LYS A 34 16.88 -26.30 2.24
C LYS A 34 17.63 -26.84 3.45
N PRO A 35 18.63 -27.74 3.26
CA PRO A 35 19.45 -28.24 4.36
C PRO A 35 20.06 -27.11 5.20
N GLY A 36 19.91 -27.23 6.52
CA GLY A 36 20.40 -26.23 7.48
C GLY A 36 19.42 -25.11 7.81
N HIS A 37 18.19 -25.05 7.22
CA HIS A 37 17.22 -24.01 7.50
C HIS A 37 16.52 -24.19 8.85
N LEU A 38 16.06 -23.06 9.39
CA LEU A 38 15.01 -22.98 10.40
C LEU A 38 13.65 -22.87 9.68
N PHE A 39 12.75 -23.81 9.94
CA PHE A 39 11.35 -23.72 9.53
C PHE A 39 10.52 -23.08 10.63
N VAL A 40 9.75 -22.04 10.31
CA VAL A 40 8.81 -21.42 11.23
C VAL A 40 7.39 -21.86 10.86
N ALA A 41 6.82 -22.75 11.66
CA ALA A 41 5.45 -23.25 11.50
C ALA A 41 4.47 -22.20 12.01
N MET A 42 3.73 -21.56 11.09
CA MET A 42 2.77 -20.52 11.41
C MET A 42 1.33 -21.03 11.30
N LYS A 43 0.45 -20.59 12.20
CA LYS A 43 -0.99 -20.75 12.06
C LYS A 43 -1.50 -19.69 11.08
N GLY A 44 -1.49 -20.01 9.77
CA GLY A 44 -1.96 -19.11 8.74
C GLY A 44 -3.50 -18.99 8.72
N THR A 45 -4.02 -17.98 8.04
CA THR A 45 -5.47 -17.73 7.92
C THR A 45 -6.23 -18.80 7.11
N GLN A 46 -5.54 -19.53 6.23
CA GLN A 46 -6.12 -20.58 5.37
C GLN A 46 -5.56 -21.97 5.68
N VAL A 47 -4.30 -22.06 6.01
CA VAL A 47 -3.59 -23.33 6.23
C VAL A 47 -2.71 -23.23 7.45
N ASP A 48 -2.75 -24.26 8.30
CA ASP A 48 -1.87 -24.40 9.46
C ASP A 48 -0.51 -24.98 9.04
N GLY A 49 0.54 -24.19 9.19
CA GLY A 49 1.93 -24.57 8.87
C GLY A 49 2.49 -25.73 9.68
N HIS A 50 1.92 -26.02 10.86
CA HIS A 50 2.34 -27.17 11.68
C HIS A 50 2.17 -28.51 10.96
N LYS A 51 1.20 -28.62 10.01
CA LYS A 51 1.00 -29.82 9.17
C LYS A 51 2.16 -30.12 8.22
N PHE A 52 3.07 -29.18 8.04
CA PHE A 52 4.21 -29.30 7.13
C PHE A 52 5.56 -29.44 7.83
N ILE A 53 5.57 -29.65 9.16
CA ILE A 53 6.81 -29.80 9.94
C ILE A 53 7.61 -31.00 9.41
N ASP A 54 6.99 -32.17 9.27
CA ASP A 54 7.64 -33.39 8.79
C ASP A 54 8.26 -33.18 7.39
N LYS A 55 7.49 -32.55 6.50
CA LYS A 55 7.99 -32.22 5.16
C LYS A 55 9.19 -31.25 5.19
N ALA A 56 9.18 -30.28 6.09
CA ALA A 56 10.32 -29.37 6.25
C ALA A 56 11.57 -30.10 6.75
N ILE A 57 11.39 -31.06 7.65
CA ILE A 57 12.46 -31.91 8.17
C ILE A 57 13.03 -32.81 7.05
N ASP A 58 12.15 -33.43 6.26
CA ASP A 58 12.56 -34.26 5.11
C ASP A 58 13.40 -33.46 4.08
N LEU A 59 13.13 -32.16 3.95
CA LEU A 59 13.89 -31.24 3.10
C LEU A 59 15.16 -30.69 3.78
N GLY A 60 15.45 -31.13 5.02
CA GLY A 60 16.69 -30.83 5.71
C GLY A 60 16.65 -29.67 6.70
N ALA A 61 15.46 -29.28 7.19
CA ALA A 61 15.36 -28.32 8.27
C ALA A 61 16.16 -28.84 9.51
N LYS A 62 17.04 -28.01 10.05
CA LYS A 62 17.82 -28.30 11.25
C LYS A 62 17.13 -27.86 12.55
N ALA A 63 16.21 -26.90 12.42
CA ALA A 63 15.40 -26.44 13.53
C ALA A 63 13.96 -26.13 13.07
N VAL A 64 13.04 -26.27 14.01
CA VAL A 64 11.61 -25.93 13.84
C VAL A 64 11.19 -25.01 14.97
N LEU A 65 10.59 -23.85 14.61
CA LEU A 65 9.91 -22.98 15.55
C LEU A 65 8.40 -23.18 15.36
N CYS A 66 7.69 -23.52 16.44
CA CYS A 66 6.28 -23.89 16.40
C CYS A 66 5.52 -23.41 17.64
N GLU A 67 4.21 -23.36 17.57
CA GLU A 67 3.33 -23.14 18.73
C GLU A 67 2.94 -24.48 19.38
N ASP A 68 2.64 -25.47 18.55
CA ASP A 68 2.27 -26.82 18.98
C ASP A 68 3.41 -27.79 18.64
N MET A 69 3.94 -28.46 19.67
CA MET A 69 5.01 -29.45 19.49
C MET A 69 4.45 -30.70 18.78
N PRO A 70 5.16 -31.25 17.77
CA PRO A 70 4.77 -32.53 17.19
C PRO A 70 4.77 -33.66 18.24
N ALA A 71 3.87 -34.64 18.05
CA ALA A 71 3.80 -35.80 18.94
C ALA A 71 5.06 -36.68 18.89
N THR A 72 5.73 -36.68 17.72
CA THR A 72 7.02 -37.41 17.52
C THR A 72 8.07 -36.41 17.09
N LEU A 73 9.21 -36.42 17.75
CA LEU A 73 10.31 -35.53 17.45
C LEU A 73 11.39 -36.33 16.68
N ALA A 74 11.87 -35.75 15.58
CA ALA A 74 12.92 -36.34 14.77
C ALA A 74 14.30 -36.12 15.42
N ASP A 75 15.16 -37.15 15.37
CA ASP A 75 16.52 -37.06 15.88
C ASP A 75 17.34 -36.03 15.07
N GLY A 76 18.18 -35.28 15.78
CA GLY A 76 19.08 -34.30 15.18
C GLY A 76 18.40 -32.99 14.72
N VAL A 77 17.11 -32.78 15.03
CA VAL A 77 16.36 -31.56 14.81
C VAL A 77 16.11 -30.85 16.14
N THR A 78 16.29 -29.52 16.16
CA THR A 78 15.98 -28.72 17.34
C THR A 78 14.58 -28.12 17.21
N TYR A 79 13.77 -28.32 18.24
CA TYR A 79 12.41 -27.76 18.29
C TYR A 79 12.35 -26.62 19.31
N VAL A 80 11.79 -25.50 18.88
CA VAL A 80 11.63 -24.29 19.68
C VAL A 80 10.14 -23.97 19.76
N GLN A 81 9.53 -24.19 20.94
CA GLN A 81 8.15 -23.84 21.16
C GLN A 81 8.02 -22.40 21.61
N VAL A 82 7.05 -21.69 21.05
CA VAL A 82 6.70 -20.30 21.39
C VAL A 82 5.20 -20.16 21.58
N THR A 83 4.75 -19.10 22.28
CA THR A 83 3.33 -18.81 22.44
C THR A 83 2.65 -18.28 21.16
N SER A 84 3.44 -17.63 20.28
CA SER A 84 3.00 -17.10 18.99
C SER A 84 4.14 -17.13 17.99
N SER A 85 3.99 -17.90 16.94
CA SER A 85 4.94 -17.92 15.82
C SER A 85 4.88 -16.66 14.98
N GLU A 86 3.71 -15.99 14.90
CA GLU A 86 3.56 -14.67 14.24
C GLU A 86 4.38 -13.58 14.96
N ASP A 87 4.38 -13.56 16.29
CA ASP A 87 5.18 -12.60 17.07
C ASP A 87 6.68 -12.91 17.03
N ALA A 88 7.05 -14.18 16.81
CA ALA A 88 8.44 -14.65 16.80
C ALA A 88 9.12 -14.47 15.44
N VAL A 89 8.42 -14.76 14.34
CA VAL A 89 9.02 -14.83 12.99
C VAL A 89 9.69 -13.52 12.56
N GLY A 90 9.06 -12.37 12.82
CA GLY A 90 9.65 -11.07 12.50
C GLY A 90 10.95 -10.82 13.24
N LYS A 91 11.01 -11.14 14.54
CA LYS A 91 12.21 -11.00 15.38
C LYS A 91 13.32 -11.94 14.94
N VAL A 92 12.96 -13.18 14.58
CA VAL A 92 13.92 -14.17 14.05
C VAL A 92 14.50 -13.71 12.72
N ALA A 93 13.64 -13.24 11.80
CA ALA A 93 14.07 -12.72 10.51
C ALA A 93 14.97 -11.50 10.67
N THR A 94 14.61 -10.55 11.53
CA THR A 94 15.42 -9.36 11.84
C THR A 94 16.82 -9.78 12.32
N MET A 95 16.91 -10.73 13.25
CA MET A 95 18.20 -11.22 13.74
C MET A 95 18.99 -11.94 12.65
N PHE A 96 18.35 -12.80 11.85
CA PHE A 96 19.00 -13.56 10.78
C PHE A 96 19.65 -12.65 9.74
N TYR A 97 18.97 -11.57 9.37
CA TYR A 97 19.46 -10.57 8.40
C TYR A 97 20.31 -9.45 9.04
N GLY A 98 20.68 -9.60 10.32
CA GLY A 98 21.60 -8.69 11.02
C GLY A 98 21.00 -7.33 11.33
N ASP A 99 19.71 -7.28 11.67
CA ASP A 99 18.94 -6.09 12.09
C ASP A 99 19.05 -4.93 11.08
N PRO A 100 18.61 -5.14 9.83
CA PRO A 100 18.83 -4.16 8.77
C PRO A 100 18.07 -2.84 9.00
N SER A 101 16.93 -2.87 9.70
CA SER A 101 16.10 -1.67 9.94
C SER A 101 16.79 -0.64 10.84
N THR A 102 17.77 -1.04 11.66
CA THR A 102 18.56 -0.12 12.50
C THR A 102 19.72 0.54 11.75
N LYS A 103 20.06 0.04 10.56
CA LYS A 103 21.20 0.50 9.75
C LYS A 103 20.81 1.53 8.68
N LEU A 104 19.54 1.84 8.56
CA LEU A 104 18.97 2.84 7.65
C LEU A 104 17.81 3.59 8.33
N LYS A 105 17.42 4.72 7.78
CA LYS A 105 16.25 5.47 8.29
C LYS A 105 14.99 4.93 7.66
N LEU A 106 14.30 4.03 8.37
CA LEU A 106 13.06 3.39 7.91
C LEU A 106 11.84 4.22 8.30
N VAL A 107 11.03 4.62 7.30
CA VAL A 107 9.76 5.33 7.51
C VAL A 107 8.61 4.51 6.97
N GLY A 108 7.62 4.25 7.83
CA GLY A 108 6.41 3.52 7.48
C GLY A 108 5.21 4.44 7.23
N VAL A 109 4.43 4.16 6.21
CA VAL A 109 3.20 4.91 5.87
C VAL A 109 2.00 4.00 6.01
N THR A 110 1.02 4.39 6.82
CA THR A 110 -0.25 3.65 6.97
C THR A 110 -1.46 4.57 6.83
N GLY A 111 -2.59 3.99 6.50
CA GLY A 111 -3.88 4.64 6.28
C GLY A 111 -4.72 3.86 5.28
N THR A 112 -5.91 4.34 4.94
CA THR A 112 -6.71 3.73 3.87
C THR A 112 -6.16 4.12 2.51
N ASN A 113 -6.11 5.40 2.21
CA ASN A 113 -5.65 5.98 0.95
C ASN A 113 -4.34 6.76 1.13
N GLY A 114 -3.56 6.96 0.06
CA GLY A 114 -2.36 7.81 0.04
C GLY A 114 -1.04 7.11 0.41
N LYS A 115 -1.04 5.88 0.92
CA LYS A 115 0.18 5.15 1.32
C LYS A 115 1.21 5.06 0.20
N THR A 116 0.80 4.53 -0.95
CA THR A 116 1.67 4.34 -2.13
C THR A 116 2.21 5.68 -2.61
N THR A 117 1.34 6.69 -2.72
CA THR A 117 1.72 8.03 -3.15
C THR A 117 2.79 8.61 -2.23
N ILE A 118 2.56 8.62 -0.92
CA ILE A 118 3.49 9.21 0.05
C ILE A 118 4.82 8.44 0.08
N ALA A 119 4.80 7.10 0.16
CA ALA A 119 6.02 6.30 0.18
C ALA A 119 6.86 6.51 -1.09
N THR A 120 6.23 6.50 -2.26
CA THR A 120 6.90 6.71 -3.55
C THR A 120 7.40 8.15 -3.69
N LEU A 121 6.63 9.16 -3.26
CA LEU A 121 7.07 10.55 -3.33
C LEU A 121 8.26 10.82 -2.39
N LEU A 122 8.29 10.21 -1.20
CA LEU A 122 9.46 10.29 -0.31
C LEU A 122 10.69 9.63 -0.96
N TYR A 123 10.54 8.45 -1.52
CA TYR A 123 11.62 7.78 -2.25
C TYR A 123 12.13 8.67 -3.40
N ASN A 124 11.25 9.19 -4.25
CA ASN A 124 11.61 10.06 -5.37
C ASN A 124 12.28 11.36 -4.89
N MET A 125 11.74 11.97 -3.83
CA MET A 125 12.29 13.22 -3.26
C MET A 125 13.70 13.01 -2.75
N PHE A 126 13.93 12.00 -1.92
CA PHE A 126 15.25 11.75 -1.33
C PHE A 126 16.26 11.28 -2.38
N SER A 127 15.83 10.51 -3.38
CA SER A 127 16.68 10.13 -4.52
C SER A 127 17.10 11.35 -5.33
N ARG A 128 16.18 12.30 -5.59
CA ARG A 128 16.51 13.58 -6.27
C ARG A 128 17.42 14.49 -5.44
N MET A 129 17.38 14.37 -4.11
CA MET A 129 18.32 15.03 -3.20
C MET A 129 19.70 14.34 -3.16
N GLY A 130 19.92 13.30 -3.96
CA GLY A 130 21.21 12.59 -4.08
C GLY A 130 21.43 11.47 -3.08
N HIS A 131 20.39 11.05 -2.32
CA HIS A 131 20.50 9.93 -1.39
C HIS A 131 20.17 8.60 -2.06
N LYS A 132 20.86 7.54 -1.65
CA LYS A 132 20.47 6.18 -1.99
C LYS A 132 19.30 5.75 -1.11
N CYS A 133 18.21 5.37 -1.74
CA CYS A 133 16.95 5.04 -1.07
C CYS A 133 16.42 3.68 -1.47
N GLY A 134 15.65 3.07 -0.57
CA GLY A 134 14.82 1.92 -0.85
C GLY A 134 13.33 2.28 -0.79
N LEU A 135 12.53 1.56 -1.53
CA LEU A 135 11.06 1.65 -1.52
C LEU A 135 10.45 0.25 -1.41
N LEU A 136 9.48 0.10 -0.53
CA LEU A 136 8.63 -1.10 -0.43
C LEU A 136 7.18 -0.67 -0.60
N SER A 137 6.58 -0.99 -1.74
CA SER A 137 5.25 -0.49 -2.09
C SER A 137 4.42 -1.51 -2.87
N THR A 138 3.13 -1.22 -3.00
CA THR A 138 2.18 -2.04 -3.77
C THR A 138 2.56 -2.13 -5.25
N VAL A 139 3.14 -1.07 -5.81
CA VAL A 139 3.46 -0.97 -7.24
C VAL A 139 4.71 -1.74 -7.58
N CYS A 140 5.80 -1.44 -6.88
CA CYS A 140 7.11 -2.04 -7.10
C CYS A 140 8.00 -1.77 -5.89
N ASN A 141 8.87 -2.68 -5.56
CA ASN A 141 9.94 -2.46 -4.60
C ASN A 141 11.18 -1.93 -5.34
N TYR A 142 11.93 -1.03 -4.71
CA TYR A 142 13.19 -0.52 -5.27
C TYR A 142 14.33 -0.65 -4.25
N VAL A 143 15.47 -1.08 -4.74
CA VAL A 143 16.74 -1.00 -4.02
C VAL A 143 17.66 -0.08 -4.85
N VAL A 144 17.82 1.16 -4.42
CA VAL A 144 18.34 2.24 -5.27
C VAL A 144 17.49 2.31 -6.54
N ASP A 145 18.02 2.07 -7.72
CA ASP A 145 17.31 2.10 -9.00
C ASP A 145 16.87 0.71 -9.50
N GLU A 146 17.22 -0.36 -8.76
CA GLU A 146 16.84 -1.73 -9.12
C GLU A 146 15.37 -1.99 -8.75
N ALA A 147 14.53 -2.18 -9.77
CA ALA A 147 13.13 -2.53 -9.61
C ALA A 147 12.97 -4.02 -9.30
N ILE A 148 12.25 -4.34 -8.23
CA ILE A 148 11.93 -5.71 -7.81
C ILE A 148 10.41 -5.84 -7.76
N PRO A 149 9.79 -6.78 -8.51
CA PRO A 149 8.35 -6.98 -8.48
C PRO A 149 7.82 -7.17 -7.06
N ALA A 150 6.67 -6.58 -6.77
CA ALA A 150 6.00 -6.71 -5.48
C ALA A 150 4.81 -7.68 -5.59
N ASP A 151 4.82 -8.75 -4.80
CA ASP A 151 3.69 -9.68 -4.70
C ASP A 151 2.63 -9.18 -3.70
N HIS A 152 3.05 -8.38 -2.72
CA HIS A 152 2.22 -7.82 -1.66
C HIS A 152 2.61 -6.39 -1.36
N THR A 153 1.62 -5.56 -0.95
CA THR A 153 1.87 -4.17 -0.47
C THR A 153 2.95 -4.12 0.62
N THR A 154 2.93 -5.08 1.52
CA THR A 154 3.94 -5.27 2.56
C THR A 154 4.32 -6.76 2.54
N PRO A 155 5.57 -7.12 2.23
CA PRO A 155 6.02 -8.51 2.16
C PRO A 155 5.86 -9.27 3.49
N ASP A 156 6.07 -10.58 3.47
CA ASP A 156 6.22 -11.37 4.69
C ASP A 156 7.49 -10.97 5.47
N PRO A 157 7.62 -11.31 6.76
CA PRO A 157 8.73 -10.84 7.59
C PRO A 157 10.11 -11.26 7.08
N ILE A 158 10.23 -12.40 6.41
CA ILE A 158 11.51 -12.92 5.92
C ILE A 158 11.93 -12.15 4.67
N GLU A 159 11.01 -12.05 3.69
CA GLU A 159 11.24 -11.29 2.46
C GLU A 159 11.50 -9.81 2.77
N LEU A 160 10.72 -9.23 3.71
CA LEU A 160 10.87 -7.84 4.16
C LEU A 160 12.28 -7.58 4.71
N ASN A 161 12.77 -8.43 5.62
CA ASN A 161 14.11 -8.27 6.17
C ASN A 161 15.20 -8.55 5.13
N ALA A 162 14.99 -9.48 4.19
CA ALA A 162 15.91 -9.73 3.09
C ALA A 162 16.04 -8.50 2.18
N LEU A 163 14.93 -7.85 1.83
CA LEU A 163 14.94 -6.62 1.03
C LEU A 163 15.63 -5.46 1.77
N LEU A 164 15.36 -5.29 3.07
CA LEU A 164 16.04 -4.28 3.88
C LEU A 164 17.55 -4.57 4.00
N ALA A 165 17.95 -5.82 4.14
CA ALA A 165 19.36 -6.19 4.14
C ALA A 165 20.03 -5.87 2.79
N LYS A 166 19.37 -6.17 1.67
CA LYS A 166 19.84 -5.78 0.32
C LYS A 166 19.98 -4.25 0.18
N MET A 167 19.05 -3.48 0.75
CA MET A 167 19.16 -2.02 0.79
C MET A 167 20.39 -1.55 1.59
N VAL A 168 20.67 -2.19 2.75
CA VAL A 168 21.86 -1.88 3.55
C VAL A 168 23.14 -2.21 2.78
N GLU A 169 23.21 -3.37 2.10
CA GLU A 169 24.34 -3.76 1.24
C GLU A 169 24.56 -2.76 0.10
N ALA A 170 23.48 -2.27 -0.51
CA ALA A 170 23.51 -1.23 -1.54
C ALA A 170 23.82 0.18 -0.98
N LYS A 171 24.03 0.29 0.35
CA LYS A 171 24.30 1.55 1.07
C LYS A 171 23.17 2.56 0.98
N CYS A 172 21.91 2.11 1.03
CA CYS A 172 20.78 2.99 1.21
C CYS A 172 20.86 3.67 2.57
N GLU A 173 20.59 4.98 2.61
CA GLU A 173 20.50 5.76 3.84
C GLU A 173 19.06 5.76 4.38
N TYR A 174 18.09 5.68 3.48
CA TYR A 174 16.67 5.76 3.77
C TYR A 174 15.93 4.59 3.12
N ALA A 175 14.87 4.14 3.80
CA ALA A 175 13.88 3.25 3.21
C ALA A 175 12.47 3.75 3.56
N PHE A 176 11.60 3.76 2.56
CA PHE A 176 10.20 4.17 2.69
C PHE A 176 9.31 2.98 2.38
N MET A 177 8.33 2.71 3.24
CA MET A 177 7.49 1.54 3.04
C MET A 177 6.02 1.76 3.37
N GLU A 178 5.16 1.07 2.63
CA GLU A 178 3.75 0.95 2.97
C GLU A 178 3.56 -0.08 4.09
N CYS A 179 2.87 0.32 5.16
CA CYS A 179 2.44 -0.55 6.25
C CYS A 179 0.94 -0.81 6.13
N SER A 180 0.53 -1.88 5.45
CA SER A 180 -0.87 -2.25 5.30
C SER A 180 -1.47 -2.72 6.63
N SER A 181 -2.80 -2.55 6.82
CA SER A 181 -3.47 -3.02 8.03
C SER A 181 -3.38 -4.53 8.22
N HIS A 182 -3.37 -5.29 7.13
CA HIS A 182 -3.13 -6.74 7.16
C HIS A 182 -1.73 -7.06 7.67
N ALA A 183 -0.71 -6.37 7.15
CA ALA A 183 0.67 -6.61 7.57
C ALA A 183 0.90 -6.26 9.04
N ILE A 184 0.28 -5.19 9.54
CA ILE A 184 0.36 -4.82 10.96
C ILE A 184 -0.36 -5.87 11.82
N ALA A 185 -1.59 -6.26 11.45
CA ALA A 185 -2.37 -7.26 12.16
C ALA A 185 -1.68 -8.64 12.18
N GLN A 186 -1.07 -9.04 11.07
CA GLN A 186 -0.32 -10.29 10.90
C GLN A 186 1.15 -10.18 11.35
N LYS A 187 1.51 -9.15 12.11
CA LYS A 187 2.86 -8.95 12.65
C LYS A 187 4.00 -9.00 11.61
N ARG A 188 3.73 -8.77 10.32
CA ARG A 188 4.76 -8.84 9.27
C ARG A 188 5.88 -7.82 9.47
N ILE A 189 5.59 -6.69 10.11
CA ILE A 189 6.56 -5.64 10.47
C ILE A 189 7.14 -5.83 11.88
N GLY A 190 6.84 -6.96 12.54
CA GLY A 190 7.38 -7.28 13.86
C GLY A 190 8.90 -7.37 13.86
N GLY A 191 9.54 -6.82 14.89
CA GLY A 191 11.00 -6.79 15.02
C GLY A 191 11.69 -5.62 14.32
N LEU A 192 11.01 -4.90 13.40
CA LEU A 192 11.60 -3.74 12.73
C LEU A 192 11.64 -2.50 13.65
N THR A 193 12.71 -1.72 13.49
CA THR A 193 12.87 -0.41 14.14
C THR A 193 12.59 0.71 13.14
N PHE A 194 11.53 1.49 13.37
CA PHE A 194 11.16 2.61 12.52
C PHE A 194 11.74 3.93 13.05
N THR A 195 12.29 4.73 12.14
CA THR A 195 12.69 6.13 12.41
C THR A 195 11.48 7.05 12.43
N GLY A 196 10.42 6.70 11.68
CA GLY A 196 9.19 7.48 11.65
C GLY A 196 7.99 6.71 11.13
N GLY A 197 6.80 7.21 11.48
CA GLY A 197 5.52 6.71 11.01
C GLY A 197 4.61 7.83 10.52
N ILE A 198 3.88 7.60 9.46
CA ILE A 198 2.94 8.56 8.86
C ILE A 198 1.55 7.94 8.80
N PHE A 199 0.56 8.66 9.35
CA PHE A 199 -0.86 8.34 9.20
C PHE A 199 -1.51 9.26 8.18
N THR A 200 -2.22 8.67 7.21
CA THR A 200 -2.87 9.42 6.14
C THR A 200 -4.35 9.71 6.43
N ASN A 201 -5.18 8.68 6.45
CA ASN A 201 -6.63 8.75 6.69
C ASN A 201 -7.19 7.38 7.03
N LEU A 202 -8.44 7.35 7.53
CA LEU A 202 -9.16 6.12 7.82
C LEU A 202 -10.60 6.19 7.33
N THR A 203 -10.90 5.48 6.25
CA THR A 203 -12.23 5.29 5.69
C THR A 203 -12.60 3.80 5.62
N ARG A 204 -13.83 3.48 5.25
CA ARG A 204 -14.31 2.09 5.22
C ARG A 204 -13.58 1.27 4.14
N ASP A 205 -12.79 0.29 4.58
CA ASP A 205 -12.14 -0.69 3.71
C ASP A 205 -11.77 -1.95 4.53
N HIS A 206 -11.50 -3.07 3.85
CA HIS A 206 -10.99 -4.32 4.43
C HIS A 206 -11.82 -4.90 5.60
N LEU A 207 -13.15 -4.65 5.64
CA LEU A 207 -14.03 -5.21 6.67
C LEU A 207 -14.30 -6.71 6.49
N ASP A 208 -14.06 -7.24 5.31
CA ASP A 208 -13.99 -8.68 5.03
C ASP A 208 -12.96 -9.38 5.93
N TYR A 209 -11.81 -8.76 6.15
CA TYR A 209 -10.73 -9.26 7.02
C TYR A 209 -10.90 -8.81 8.47
N HIS A 210 -10.99 -7.50 8.73
CA HIS A 210 -10.99 -6.94 10.09
C HIS A 210 -12.34 -7.08 10.82
N LYS A 211 -13.43 -7.44 10.12
CA LYS A 211 -14.81 -7.62 10.61
C LYS A 211 -15.48 -6.31 11.05
N THR A 212 -14.80 -5.46 11.81
CA THR A 212 -15.33 -4.18 12.30
C THR A 212 -14.42 -3.02 11.96
N PHE A 213 -14.99 -1.81 11.85
CA PHE A 213 -14.22 -0.58 11.67
C PHE A 213 -13.25 -0.33 12.84
N GLU A 214 -13.65 -0.71 14.03
CA GLU A 214 -12.83 -0.57 15.24
C GLU A 214 -11.58 -1.45 15.17
N ASN A 215 -11.71 -2.72 14.78
CA ASN A 215 -10.58 -3.62 14.61
C ASN A 215 -9.63 -3.10 13.52
N TYR A 216 -10.18 -2.57 12.41
CA TYR A 216 -9.40 -1.97 11.34
C TYR A 216 -8.62 -0.75 11.81
N ARG A 217 -9.25 0.15 12.58
CA ARG A 217 -8.61 1.29 13.22
C ARG A 217 -7.50 0.83 14.18
N ASN A 218 -7.80 -0.10 15.07
CA ASN A 218 -6.89 -0.58 16.11
C ASN A 218 -5.68 -1.31 15.48
N ALA A 219 -5.86 -2.04 14.38
CA ALA A 219 -4.77 -2.64 13.64
C ALA A 219 -3.75 -1.57 13.18
N LYS A 220 -4.21 -0.47 12.57
CA LYS A 220 -3.31 0.62 12.15
C LYS A 220 -2.71 1.36 13.34
N LYS A 221 -3.48 1.59 14.40
CA LYS A 221 -3.02 2.25 15.63
C LYS A 221 -1.85 1.50 16.29
N ALA A 222 -1.87 0.17 16.26
CA ALA A 222 -0.81 -0.66 16.81
C ALA A 222 0.58 -0.36 16.22
N PHE A 223 0.66 0.11 14.97
CA PHE A 223 1.90 0.58 14.37
C PHE A 223 2.49 1.77 15.13
N PHE A 224 1.69 2.79 15.44
CA PHE A 224 2.12 3.99 16.18
C PHE A 224 2.42 3.69 17.65
N ASP A 225 1.63 2.80 18.27
CA ASP A 225 1.86 2.37 19.65
C ASP A 225 3.21 1.64 19.81
N GLY A 226 3.69 0.99 18.73
CA GLY A 226 4.97 0.29 18.67
C GLY A 226 6.19 1.15 18.35
N LEU A 227 6.01 2.42 17.97
CA LEU A 227 7.14 3.29 17.61
C LEU A 227 8.02 3.60 18.83
N PRO A 228 9.37 3.55 18.68
CA PRO A 228 10.28 3.90 19.76
C PRO A 228 10.25 5.40 20.07
N LYS A 229 10.69 5.78 21.26
CA LYS A 229 10.75 7.19 21.70
C LYS A 229 11.64 8.07 20.79
N THR A 230 12.57 7.47 20.09
CA THR A 230 13.48 8.16 19.16
C THR A 230 12.85 8.43 17.78
N ALA A 231 11.70 7.84 17.51
CA ALA A 231 10.98 8.01 16.26
C ALA A 231 10.11 9.28 16.25
N PHE A 232 9.64 9.64 15.06
CA PHE A 232 8.56 10.61 14.91
C PHE A 232 7.27 9.91 14.45
N ALA A 233 6.14 10.53 14.76
CA ALA A 233 4.80 10.13 14.30
C ALA A 233 4.12 11.34 13.67
N ILE A 234 3.89 11.31 12.37
CA ILE A 234 3.16 12.37 11.66
C ILE A 234 1.72 11.90 11.43
N THR A 235 0.75 12.72 11.83
CA THR A 235 -0.66 12.39 11.73
C THR A 235 -1.48 13.47 11.05
N ASN A 236 -2.47 13.05 10.26
CA ASN A 236 -3.43 13.94 9.62
C ASN A 236 -4.45 14.47 10.63
N ALA A 237 -4.39 15.76 10.94
CA ALA A 237 -5.33 16.41 11.84
C ALA A 237 -6.72 16.63 11.22
N ASP A 238 -6.85 16.57 9.90
CA ASP A 238 -8.14 16.67 9.20
C ASP A 238 -8.95 15.36 9.27
N ASP A 239 -8.32 14.23 9.61
CA ASP A 239 -9.02 12.96 9.84
C ASP A 239 -9.42 12.82 11.31
N LYS A 240 -10.70 12.50 11.57
CA LYS A 240 -11.24 12.32 12.93
C LYS A 240 -10.51 11.26 13.75
N ASN A 241 -9.84 10.30 13.12
CA ASN A 241 -9.03 9.27 13.79
C ASN A 241 -7.57 9.67 13.93
N GLY A 242 -7.13 10.81 13.34
CA GLY A 242 -5.73 11.21 13.33
C GLY A 242 -5.10 11.25 14.72
N MET A 243 -5.72 11.94 15.66
CA MET A 243 -5.22 12.02 17.05
C MET A 243 -5.38 10.70 17.80
N VAL A 244 -6.39 9.88 17.45
CA VAL A 244 -6.56 8.54 18.05
C VAL A 244 -5.40 7.62 17.68
N MET A 245 -4.88 7.71 16.45
CA MET A 245 -3.75 6.89 16.01
C MET A 245 -2.50 7.09 16.87
N VAL A 246 -2.24 8.32 17.30
CA VAL A 246 -1.00 8.69 18.00
C VAL A 246 -1.17 8.89 19.51
N GLN A 247 -2.36 8.64 20.07
CA GLN A 247 -2.63 8.94 21.48
C GLN A 247 -1.76 8.17 22.49
N ASN A 248 -1.28 6.97 22.13
CA ASN A 248 -0.47 6.12 23.03
C ASN A 248 0.98 5.96 22.53
N THR A 249 1.36 6.63 21.45
CA THR A 249 2.73 6.53 20.93
C THR A 249 3.74 7.16 21.88
N LYS A 250 4.95 6.62 21.90
CA LYS A 250 6.10 7.20 22.61
C LYS A 250 6.91 8.14 21.71
N ALA A 251 6.62 8.12 20.41
CA ALA A 251 7.32 8.92 19.40
C ALA A 251 6.98 10.42 19.52
N THR A 252 7.82 11.27 18.94
CA THR A 252 7.53 12.70 18.79
C THR A 252 6.40 12.90 17.82
N VAL A 253 5.25 13.39 18.28
CA VAL A 253 4.06 13.61 17.45
C VAL A 253 4.15 14.97 16.75
N LYS A 254 3.85 14.96 15.44
CA LYS A 254 3.64 16.12 14.59
C LYS A 254 2.36 15.96 13.79
N THR A 255 1.68 17.06 13.55
CA THR A 255 0.41 17.09 12.83
C THR A 255 0.54 17.80 11.48
N TYR A 256 -0.25 17.38 10.49
CA TYR A 256 -0.43 18.18 9.27
C TYR A 256 -1.91 18.38 8.97
N SER A 257 -2.24 19.49 8.30
CA SER A 257 -3.61 19.86 7.98
C SER A 257 -3.70 20.82 6.80
N THR A 258 -4.78 20.69 6.04
CA THR A 258 -5.20 21.65 5.01
C THR A 258 -6.31 22.60 5.49
N ARG A 259 -6.86 22.35 6.69
CA ARG A 259 -8.08 23.03 7.19
C ARG A 259 -7.88 23.73 8.55
N SER A 260 -7.06 23.15 9.42
CA SER A 260 -6.93 23.58 10.80
C SER A 260 -5.49 23.93 11.17
N MET A 261 -5.30 24.37 12.41
CA MET A 261 -3.95 24.58 12.95
C MET A 261 -3.24 23.24 13.12
N ALA A 262 -2.02 23.17 12.60
CA ALA A 262 -1.16 22.01 12.64
C ALA A 262 0.31 22.43 12.64
N ASP A 263 1.23 21.48 12.88
CA ASP A 263 2.67 21.74 12.78
C ASP A 263 3.10 22.00 11.33
N PHE A 264 2.46 21.34 10.37
CA PHE A 264 2.67 21.52 8.94
C PHE A 264 1.33 21.88 8.28
N LYS A 265 1.28 23.04 7.62
CA LYS A 265 0.04 23.56 7.01
C LYS A 265 0.20 23.76 5.53
N GLY A 266 -0.88 23.56 4.80
CA GLY A 266 -0.93 23.89 3.39
C GLY A 266 -2.33 24.23 2.94
N LYS A 267 -2.41 25.12 1.97
CA LYS A 267 -3.65 25.49 1.30
C LYS A 267 -3.41 25.63 -0.20
N ILE A 268 -4.45 25.42 -0.96
CA ILE A 268 -4.45 25.66 -2.42
C ILE A 268 -4.65 27.15 -2.63
N ILE A 269 -3.76 27.77 -3.41
CA ILE A 269 -3.91 29.13 -3.93
C ILE A 269 -4.65 29.04 -5.27
N GLU A 270 -4.14 28.20 -6.20
CA GLU A 270 -4.72 27.97 -7.52
C GLU A 270 -4.65 26.49 -7.89
N CYS A 271 -5.57 26.03 -8.74
CA CYS A 271 -5.61 24.66 -9.24
C CYS A 271 -5.93 24.63 -10.74
N HIS A 272 -5.06 23.95 -11.52
CA HIS A 272 -5.17 23.77 -12.97
C HIS A 272 -4.90 22.30 -13.33
N PHE A 273 -5.14 21.88 -14.57
CA PHE A 273 -4.82 20.50 -15.02
C PHE A 273 -3.32 20.23 -15.05
N GLU A 274 -2.50 21.26 -15.22
CA GLU A 274 -1.05 21.18 -15.22
C GLU A 274 -0.47 21.10 -13.80
N GLY A 275 -1.25 21.44 -12.76
CA GLY A 275 -0.81 21.40 -11.38
C GLY A 275 -1.50 22.42 -10.47
N MET A 276 -0.95 22.58 -9.28
CA MET A 276 -1.46 23.49 -8.25
C MET A 276 -0.38 24.46 -7.79
N TYR A 277 -0.80 25.66 -7.41
CA TYR A 277 -0.03 26.57 -6.59
C TYR A 277 -0.50 26.43 -5.14
N LEU A 278 0.43 26.13 -4.25
CA LEU A 278 0.17 25.87 -2.84
C LEU A 278 0.94 26.89 -1.97
N ASP A 279 0.34 27.27 -0.84
CA ASP A 279 1.07 27.86 0.29
C ASP A 279 1.35 26.72 1.28
N ILE A 280 2.61 26.43 1.55
CA ILE A 280 3.04 25.44 2.55
C ILE A 280 3.87 26.19 3.60
N ASP A 281 3.34 26.28 4.82
CA ASP A 281 3.96 27.01 5.96
C ASP A 281 4.40 28.44 5.62
N GLY A 282 3.63 29.15 4.78
CA GLY A 282 3.93 30.52 4.36
C GLY A 282 4.85 30.64 3.14
N HIS A 283 5.17 29.54 2.49
CA HIS A 283 5.97 29.51 1.26
C HIS A 283 5.10 29.10 0.08
N GLU A 284 5.09 29.89 -0.97
CA GLU A 284 4.39 29.55 -2.21
C GLU A 284 5.22 28.57 -3.06
N VAL A 285 4.59 27.50 -3.52
CA VAL A 285 5.22 26.48 -4.35
C VAL A 285 4.26 25.98 -5.44
N GLY A 286 4.73 25.93 -6.67
CA GLY A 286 4.06 25.26 -7.78
C GLY A 286 4.36 23.74 -7.76
N VAL A 287 3.34 22.90 -7.91
CA VAL A 287 3.48 21.44 -7.89
C VAL A 287 2.71 20.81 -9.05
N ASN A 288 3.25 19.72 -9.62
CA ASN A 288 2.66 19.00 -10.75
C ASN A 288 1.64 17.94 -10.27
N PHE A 289 0.71 18.35 -9.42
CA PHE A 289 -0.32 17.50 -8.83
C PHE A 289 -1.66 18.22 -8.89
N ILE A 290 -2.74 17.46 -8.95
CA ILE A 290 -4.12 17.95 -8.86
C ILE A 290 -4.86 17.25 -7.73
N GLY A 291 -5.93 17.89 -7.24
CA GLY A 291 -6.82 17.36 -6.20
C GLY A 291 -6.36 17.63 -4.76
N LYS A 292 -7.30 18.07 -3.93
CA LYS A 292 -7.09 18.42 -2.51
C LYS A 292 -6.44 17.33 -1.69
N PHE A 293 -6.74 16.06 -1.96
CA PHE A 293 -6.13 14.95 -1.25
C PHE A 293 -4.62 14.84 -1.49
N ASN A 294 -4.14 15.28 -2.67
CA ASN A 294 -2.70 15.34 -2.93
C ASN A 294 -2.01 16.45 -2.15
N VAL A 295 -2.69 17.53 -1.80
CA VAL A 295 -2.12 18.52 -0.87
C VAL A 295 -1.83 17.88 0.49
N SER A 296 -2.78 17.09 1.02
CA SER A 296 -2.55 16.31 2.26
C SER A 296 -1.39 15.32 2.11
N ASN A 297 -1.27 14.63 0.98
CA ASN A 297 -0.13 13.73 0.71
C ASN A 297 1.19 14.50 0.67
N LEU A 298 1.24 15.63 -0.02
CA LEU A 298 2.42 16.49 -0.13
C LEU A 298 2.83 17.08 1.23
N LEU A 299 1.87 17.47 2.08
CA LEU A 299 2.15 17.92 3.45
C LEU A 299 2.75 16.80 4.31
N ALA A 300 2.26 15.57 4.17
CA ALA A 300 2.85 14.42 4.86
C ALA A 300 4.29 14.15 4.40
N VAL A 301 4.56 14.27 3.09
CA VAL A 301 5.91 14.16 2.50
C VAL A 301 6.81 15.27 3.01
N TYR A 302 6.35 16.53 2.96
CA TYR A 302 7.07 17.69 3.48
C TYR A 302 7.43 17.53 4.95
N GLY A 303 6.43 17.24 5.79
CA GLY A 303 6.64 17.04 7.21
C GLY A 303 7.62 15.91 7.52
N ALA A 304 7.53 14.78 6.81
CA ALA A 304 8.46 13.67 6.98
C ALA A 304 9.90 14.06 6.58
N ALA A 305 10.07 14.79 5.49
CA ALA A 305 11.39 15.25 5.05
C ALA A 305 12.01 16.22 6.06
N VAL A 306 11.21 17.15 6.61
CA VAL A 306 11.66 18.08 7.68
C VAL A 306 12.03 17.30 8.95
N MET A 307 11.22 16.31 9.37
CA MET A 307 11.51 15.46 10.53
C MET A 307 12.74 14.55 10.30
N LEU A 308 13.10 14.26 9.08
CA LEU A 308 14.34 13.57 8.70
C LEU A 308 15.54 14.52 8.58
N GLY A 309 15.36 15.81 8.94
CA GLY A 309 16.43 16.82 9.03
C GLY A 309 16.72 17.56 7.72
N LYS A 310 15.79 17.54 6.73
CA LYS A 310 15.93 18.35 5.53
C LYS A 310 15.45 19.77 5.77
N LYS A 311 16.10 20.75 5.12
CA LYS A 311 15.67 22.15 5.21
C LYS A 311 14.36 22.35 4.44
N PRO A 312 13.39 23.10 4.98
CA PRO A 312 12.11 23.35 4.34
C PRO A 312 12.24 23.83 2.88
N GLU A 313 13.14 24.78 2.63
CA GLU A 313 13.35 25.37 1.30
C GLU A 313 13.83 24.32 0.29
N ASP A 314 14.79 23.47 0.66
CA ASP A 314 15.30 22.39 -0.21
C ASP A 314 14.21 21.37 -0.52
N VAL A 315 13.34 21.06 0.48
CA VAL A 315 12.20 20.16 0.31
C VAL A 315 11.21 20.73 -0.69
N LEU A 316 10.85 22.02 -0.60
CA LEU A 316 9.90 22.67 -1.50
C LEU A 316 10.45 22.76 -2.94
N VAL A 317 11.74 23.07 -3.12
CA VAL A 317 12.39 23.07 -4.43
C VAL A 317 12.30 21.70 -5.08
N VAL A 318 12.61 20.62 -4.37
CA VAL A 318 12.50 19.27 -4.94
C VAL A 318 11.04 18.86 -5.16
N MET A 319 10.14 19.24 -4.25
CA MET A 319 8.71 18.95 -4.36
C MET A 319 8.10 19.52 -5.64
N SER A 320 8.51 20.72 -6.07
CA SER A 320 8.04 21.34 -7.32
C SER A 320 8.40 20.55 -8.59
N THR A 321 9.38 19.66 -8.49
CA THR A 321 9.82 18.82 -9.61
C THR A 321 9.21 17.43 -9.62
N LEU A 322 8.46 17.05 -8.58
CA LEU A 322 7.83 15.75 -8.50
C LEU A 322 6.58 15.68 -9.38
N HIS A 323 6.24 14.48 -9.81
CA HIS A 323 5.03 14.18 -10.59
C HIS A 323 4.17 13.13 -9.90
N SER A 324 2.93 12.99 -10.38
CA SER A 324 2.02 11.93 -9.90
C SER A 324 2.65 10.54 -10.02
N VAL A 325 2.28 9.69 -9.11
CA VAL A 325 2.71 8.28 -9.12
C VAL A 325 1.86 7.54 -10.15
N ASN A 326 2.49 6.66 -10.94
CA ASN A 326 1.80 5.87 -11.96
C ASN A 326 0.50 5.25 -11.43
N GLY A 327 -0.60 5.47 -12.15
CA GLY A 327 -1.94 5.01 -11.77
C GLY A 327 -2.53 5.66 -10.51
N ARG A 328 -2.08 6.88 -10.16
CA ARG A 328 -2.61 7.69 -9.05
C ARG A 328 -2.93 9.09 -9.53
N LEU A 329 -4.19 9.29 -9.96
CA LEU A 329 -4.65 10.52 -10.61
C LEU A 329 -3.69 10.93 -11.73
N ASP A 330 -3.48 10.03 -12.67
CA ASP A 330 -2.45 10.11 -13.71
C ASP A 330 -3.07 10.61 -15.03
N PRO A 331 -2.91 11.89 -15.39
CA PRO A 331 -3.54 12.48 -16.56
C PRO A 331 -2.77 12.19 -17.84
N ILE A 332 -3.49 11.81 -18.89
CA ILE A 332 -3.01 11.60 -20.25
C ILE A 332 -3.76 12.59 -21.15
N GLN A 333 -3.02 13.53 -21.74
CA GLN A 333 -3.57 14.41 -22.78
C GLN A 333 -3.72 13.63 -24.09
N THR A 334 -4.92 13.65 -24.67
CA THR A 334 -5.20 12.91 -25.89
C THR A 334 -5.18 13.81 -27.12
N PRO A 335 -4.87 13.28 -28.31
CA PRO A 335 -4.99 14.04 -29.56
C PRO A 335 -6.42 14.58 -29.83
N GLY A 336 -7.45 13.91 -29.31
CA GLY A 336 -8.84 14.34 -29.38
C GLY A 336 -9.18 15.57 -28.54
N GLY A 337 -8.22 16.03 -27.71
CA GLY A 337 -8.35 17.23 -26.86
C GLY A 337 -9.18 17.00 -25.59
N PHE A 338 -9.52 15.77 -25.25
CA PHE A 338 -10.00 15.39 -23.92
C PHE A 338 -8.83 14.84 -23.06
N THR A 339 -8.99 14.81 -21.75
CA THR A 339 -8.01 14.25 -20.82
C THR A 339 -8.48 12.88 -20.34
N ALA A 340 -7.69 11.83 -20.54
CA ALA A 340 -7.89 10.56 -19.85
C ALA A 340 -7.15 10.58 -18.51
N VAL A 341 -7.80 10.14 -17.43
CA VAL A 341 -7.21 10.06 -16.09
C VAL A 341 -7.26 8.61 -15.64
N ILE A 342 -6.10 8.04 -15.32
CA ILE A 342 -6.00 6.67 -14.81
C ILE A 342 -5.78 6.71 -13.30
N ASP A 343 -6.60 5.94 -12.56
CA ASP A 343 -6.51 5.90 -11.11
C ASP A 343 -6.82 4.52 -10.52
N TYR A 344 -6.20 4.22 -9.40
CA TYR A 344 -6.41 2.99 -8.62
C TYR A 344 -7.67 3.02 -7.74
N ALA A 345 -8.53 4.02 -7.85
CA ALA A 345 -9.74 4.17 -7.06
C ALA A 345 -10.66 2.95 -7.21
N HIS A 346 -10.72 2.12 -6.17
CA HIS A 346 -11.48 0.87 -6.12
C HIS A 346 -12.36 0.77 -4.87
N THR A 347 -12.60 1.91 -4.21
CA THR A 347 -13.55 2.09 -3.09
C THR A 347 -14.44 3.28 -3.36
N PRO A 348 -15.65 3.37 -2.75
CA PRO A 348 -16.53 4.52 -2.92
C PRO A 348 -15.85 5.85 -2.59
N ASP A 349 -15.16 5.91 -1.45
CA ASP A 349 -14.42 7.10 -0.97
C ASP A 349 -13.29 7.51 -1.92
N ALA A 350 -12.54 6.54 -2.46
CA ALA A 350 -11.50 6.84 -3.44
C ALA A 350 -12.08 7.40 -4.74
N LEU A 351 -13.19 6.84 -5.24
CA LEU A 351 -13.90 7.36 -6.41
C LEU A 351 -14.42 8.78 -6.16
N GLU A 352 -15.04 9.04 -5.00
CA GLU A 352 -15.49 10.37 -4.60
C GLU A 352 -14.35 11.38 -4.64
N ASN A 353 -13.21 11.04 -4.05
CA ASN A 353 -12.06 11.94 -4.00
C ASN A 353 -11.47 12.26 -5.38
N VAL A 354 -11.34 11.25 -6.25
CA VAL A 354 -10.83 11.43 -7.61
C VAL A 354 -11.79 12.25 -8.46
N LEU A 355 -13.10 11.95 -8.40
CA LEU A 355 -14.11 12.68 -9.15
C LEU A 355 -14.23 14.14 -8.66
N ASN A 356 -14.17 14.39 -7.36
CA ASN A 356 -14.11 15.75 -6.82
C ASN A 356 -12.90 16.52 -7.35
N ALA A 357 -11.72 15.89 -7.39
CA ALA A 357 -10.51 16.51 -7.94
C ALA A 357 -10.66 16.86 -9.43
N ILE A 358 -11.28 15.98 -10.21
CA ILE A 358 -11.57 16.22 -11.62
C ILE A 358 -12.54 17.40 -11.77
N HIS A 359 -13.61 17.47 -10.99
CA HIS A 359 -14.58 18.57 -11.02
C HIS A 359 -13.97 19.91 -10.60
N GLU A 360 -13.07 19.92 -9.62
CA GLU A 360 -12.35 21.15 -9.22
C GLU A 360 -11.55 21.75 -10.38
N VAL A 361 -10.91 20.89 -11.17
CA VAL A 361 -10.13 21.34 -12.33
C VAL A 361 -11.02 21.71 -13.50
N LEU A 362 -12.07 20.92 -13.80
CA LEU A 362 -13.02 21.23 -14.88
C LEU A 362 -13.75 22.56 -14.65
N ASN A 363 -13.98 22.94 -13.40
CA ASN A 363 -14.66 24.17 -13.02
C ASN A 363 -15.97 24.37 -13.81
N GLY A 364 -16.76 23.30 -13.94
CA GLY A 364 -18.03 23.28 -14.67
C GLY A 364 -17.93 23.27 -16.21
N LYS A 365 -16.73 23.07 -16.77
CA LYS A 365 -16.53 22.98 -18.23
C LYS A 365 -16.25 21.53 -18.63
N GLY A 366 -16.94 21.02 -19.67
CA GLY A 366 -16.79 19.64 -20.14
C GLY A 366 -17.60 18.63 -19.33
N GLN A 367 -17.61 17.38 -19.79
CA GLN A 367 -18.30 16.24 -19.18
C GLN A 367 -17.30 15.29 -18.52
N VAL A 368 -17.78 14.54 -17.52
CA VAL A 368 -17.04 13.46 -16.89
C VAL A 368 -17.64 12.13 -17.31
N ILE A 369 -16.83 11.28 -17.97
CA ILE A 369 -17.17 9.92 -18.35
C ILE A 369 -16.33 8.98 -17.49
N THR A 370 -16.97 8.13 -16.67
CA THR A 370 -16.25 7.25 -15.75
C THR A 370 -16.36 5.80 -16.19
N VAL A 371 -15.22 5.14 -16.36
CA VAL A 371 -15.09 3.68 -16.52
C VAL A 371 -14.67 3.09 -15.18
N CYS A 372 -15.47 2.21 -14.60
CA CYS A 372 -15.14 1.58 -13.32
C CYS A 372 -15.65 0.14 -13.23
N GLY A 373 -14.98 -0.65 -12.40
CA GLY A 373 -15.34 -2.02 -12.08
C GLY A 373 -15.02 -2.34 -10.64
N ALA A 374 -15.38 -3.54 -10.19
CA ALA A 374 -15.06 -4.03 -8.86
C ALA A 374 -14.35 -5.39 -8.93
N GLY A 375 -13.45 -5.65 -7.97
CA GLY A 375 -12.75 -6.93 -7.88
C GLY A 375 -13.63 -8.05 -7.34
N GLY A 376 -13.47 -9.26 -7.91
CA GLY A 376 -14.04 -10.49 -7.39
C GLY A 376 -13.34 -10.96 -6.11
N ASN A 377 -14.00 -11.81 -5.32
CA ASN A 377 -13.52 -12.35 -4.03
C ASN A 377 -13.06 -11.24 -3.06
N ARG A 378 -13.80 -10.13 -3.04
CA ARG A 378 -13.63 -8.97 -2.17
C ARG A 378 -14.96 -8.56 -1.55
N ASP A 379 -14.94 -7.51 -0.73
CA ASP A 379 -16.16 -6.96 -0.10
C ASP A 379 -17.23 -6.63 -1.15
N LYS A 380 -18.28 -7.45 -1.21
CA LYS A 380 -19.43 -7.25 -2.11
C LYS A 380 -20.24 -6.02 -1.74
N GLY A 381 -20.26 -5.65 -0.46
CA GLY A 381 -21.04 -4.52 0.03
C GLY A 381 -20.60 -3.16 -0.52
N LYS A 382 -19.37 -3.04 -1.01
CA LYS A 382 -18.89 -1.81 -1.65
C LYS A 382 -19.32 -1.65 -3.12
N ARG A 383 -19.69 -2.76 -3.82
CA ARG A 383 -20.00 -2.77 -5.25
C ARG A 383 -21.13 -1.79 -5.62
N PRO A 384 -22.33 -1.88 -4.99
CA PRO A 384 -23.40 -0.94 -5.27
C PRO A 384 -23.05 0.50 -4.89
N LEU A 385 -22.29 0.72 -3.82
CA LEU A 385 -21.87 2.03 -3.37
C LEU A 385 -20.90 2.71 -4.36
N MET A 386 -20.00 1.93 -4.96
CA MET A 386 -19.10 2.42 -6.01
C MET A 386 -19.87 2.89 -7.25
N ALA A 387 -20.87 2.10 -7.69
CA ALA A 387 -21.72 2.50 -8.82
C ALA A 387 -22.52 3.76 -8.52
N GLN A 388 -23.08 3.89 -7.30
CA GLN A 388 -23.81 5.07 -6.86
C GLN A 388 -22.92 6.32 -6.89
N GLU A 389 -21.70 6.22 -6.38
CA GLU A 389 -20.77 7.35 -6.35
C GLU A 389 -20.32 7.75 -7.76
N ALA A 390 -20.00 6.78 -8.63
CA ALA A 390 -19.67 7.04 -10.01
C ALA A 390 -20.83 7.80 -10.74
N VAL A 391 -22.07 7.33 -10.61
CA VAL A 391 -23.24 7.94 -11.27
C VAL A 391 -23.60 9.30 -10.71
N LYS A 392 -23.40 9.52 -9.41
CA LYS A 392 -23.66 10.80 -8.75
C LYS A 392 -22.80 11.92 -9.33
N GLN A 393 -21.53 11.62 -9.63
CA GLN A 393 -20.53 12.60 -10.02
C GLN A 393 -20.13 12.55 -11.50
N SER A 394 -20.73 11.68 -12.32
CA SER A 394 -20.41 11.57 -13.74
C SER A 394 -21.62 11.85 -14.62
N ASP A 395 -21.37 12.37 -15.82
CA ASP A 395 -22.38 12.55 -16.85
C ASP A 395 -22.73 11.22 -17.50
N LYS A 396 -21.74 10.34 -17.68
CA LYS A 396 -21.87 8.96 -18.17
C LYS A 396 -20.98 8.03 -17.39
N VAL A 397 -21.45 6.80 -17.20
CA VAL A 397 -20.69 5.75 -16.49
C VAL A 397 -20.69 4.47 -17.32
N ILE A 398 -19.53 3.87 -17.47
CA ILE A 398 -19.39 2.52 -18.05
C ILE A 398 -18.92 1.57 -16.96
N ILE A 399 -19.81 0.65 -16.57
CA ILE A 399 -19.46 -0.39 -15.59
C ILE A 399 -18.90 -1.58 -16.34
N THR A 400 -17.71 -2.04 -15.92
CA THR A 400 -16.93 -3.06 -16.62
C THR A 400 -16.27 -4.04 -15.65
N SER A 401 -15.60 -5.07 -16.20
CA SER A 401 -14.79 -6.00 -15.43
C SER A 401 -13.50 -5.33 -14.95
N ASP A 402 -13.11 -5.64 -13.72
CA ASP A 402 -11.78 -5.34 -13.15
C ASP A 402 -10.96 -6.65 -13.09
N ASN A 403 -10.62 -7.15 -11.90
CA ASN A 403 -10.06 -8.47 -11.66
C ASN A 403 -11.16 -9.40 -11.15
N PRO A 404 -11.85 -10.16 -11.99
CA PRO A 404 -12.98 -11.01 -11.56
C PRO A 404 -12.55 -12.17 -10.66
N ARG A 405 -11.30 -12.58 -10.71
CA ARG A 405 -10.73 -13.72 -9.98
C ARG A 405 -11.56 -14.98 -10.22
N PHE A 406 -12.19 -15.53 -9.18
CA PHE A 406 -13.00 -16.75 -9.26
C PHE A 406 -14.51 -16.48 -9.37
N GLU A 407 -14.94 -15.21 -9.50
CA GLU A 407 -16.34 -14.84 -9.75
C GLU A 407 -16.57 -14.61 -11.25
N GLU A 408 -17.83 -14.79 -11.70
CA GLU A 408 -18.19 -14.43 -13.07
C GLU A 408 -18.28 -12.90 -13.21
N PRO A 409 -17.62 -12.31 -14.24
CA PRO A 409 -17.57 -10.85 -14.40
C PRO A 409 -18.95 -10.20 -14.46
N GLN A 410 -19.92 -10.84 -15.12
CA GLN A 410 -21.28 -10.31 -15.23
C GLN A 410 -22.00 -10.24 -13.89
N ASP A 411 -21.75 -11.17 -12.97
CA ASP A 411 -22.37 -11.16 -11.64
C ASP A 411 -21.84 -9.98 -10.81
N ILE A 412 -20.56 -9.66 -10.92
CA ILE A 412 -19.96 -8.49 -10.27
C ILE A 412 -20.59 -7.19 -10.80
N ILE A 413 -20.77 -7.10 -12.13
CA ILE A 413 -21.44 -5.97 -12.78
C ILE A 413 -22.89 -5.86 -12.30
N ASN A 414 -23.62 -6.97 -12.20
CA ASN A 414 -24.99 -7.00 -11.70
C ASN A 414 -25.09 -6.53 -10.26
N ASP A 415 -24.15 -6.92 -9.38
CA ASP A 415 -24.06 -6.43 -8.00
C ASP A 415 -23.86 -4.90 -7.93
N MET A 416 -23.07 -4.35 -8.85
CA MET A 416 -22.86 -2.88 -8.94
C MET A 416 -24.15 -2.20 -9.42
N LEU A 417 -24.79 -2.72 -10.46
CA LEU A 417 -26.03 -2.17 -11.03
C LEU A 417 -27.21 -2.23 -10.05
N ALA A 418 -27.27 -3.23 -9.17
CA ALA A 418 -28.32 -3.38 -8.17
C ALA A 418 -28.39 -2.21 -7.19
N GLY A 419 -27.33 -1.39 -7.07
CA GLY A 419 -27.33 -0.17 -6.28
C GLY A 419 -28.01 1.04 -6.93
N LEU A 420 -28.43 0.93 -8.19
CA LEU A 420 -28.89 2.06 -8.99
C LEU A 420 -30.41 2.04 -9.21
N ASN A 421 -31.05 3.21 -9.15
CA ASN A 421 -32.44 3.37 -9.52
C ASN A 421 -32.61 3.59 -11.04
N ALA A 422 -33.86 3.54 -11.52
CA ALA A 422 -34.18 3.67 -12.95
C ALA A 422 -33.70 4.98 -13.61
N GLN A 423 -33.63 6.07 -12.86
CA GLN A 423 -33.15 7.35 -13.38
C GLN A 423 -31.61 7.35 -13.50
N GLN A 424 -30.94 6.80 -12.52
CA GLN A 424 -29.48 6.64 -12.52
C GLN A 424 -29.01 5.70 -13.64
N MET A 425 -29.75 4.63 -13.91
CA MET A 425 -29.49 3.69 -15.01
C MET A 425 -29.45 4.35 -16.39
N LYS A 426 -30.13 5.49 -16.60
CA LYS A 426 -30.06 6.24 -17.88
C LYS A 426 -28.67 6.78 -18.22
N LYS A 427 -27.80 6.94 -17.23
CA LYS A 427 -26.42 7.38 -17.40
C LYS A 427 -25.44 6.21 -17.57
N VAL A 428 -25.89 4.97 -17.43
CA VAL A 428 -25.01 3.80 -17.29
C VAL A 428 -25.07 2.89 -18.50
N ILE A 429 -23.91 2.45 -18.95
CA ILE A 429 -23.71 1.38 -19.91
C ILE A 429 -22.91 0.28 -19.20
N SER A 430 -23.22 -0.99 -19.44
CA SER A 430 -22.42 -2.10 -18.94
C SER A 430 -21.73 -2.81 -20.10
N ILE A 431 -20.42 -2.97 -20.02
CA ILE A 431 -19.58 -3.65 -21.02
C ILE A 431 -18.60 -4.53 -20.26
N VAL A 432 -18.73 -5.86 -20.40
CA VAL A 432 -17.87 -6.82 -19.67
C VAL A 432 -16.40 -6.65 -20.04
N ASP A 433 -16.11 -6.55 -21.34
CA ASP A 433 -14.76 -6.35 -21.83
C ASP A 433 -14.25 -4.95 -21.48
N ARG A 434 -13.21 -4.87 -20.64
CA ARG A 434 -12.67 -3.60 -20.17
C ARG A 434 -12.01 -2.78 -21.28
N ARG A 435 -11.39 -3.42 -22.28
CA ARG A 435 -10.81 -2.74 -23.44
C ARG A 435 -11.89 -2.03 -24.24
N GLU A 436 -12.98 -2.72 -24.52
CA GLU A 436 -14.12 -2.15 -25.22
C GLU A 436 -14.85 -1.08 -24.38
N ALA A 437 -14.87 -1.23 -23.08
CA ALA A 437 -15.39 -0.20 -22.16
C ALA A 437 -14.56 1.10 -22.25
N ILE A 438 -13.25 1.02 -22.18
CA ILE A 438 -12.33 2.17 -22.31
C ILE A 438 -12.47 2.77 -23.71
N ARG A 439 -12.47 1.95 -24.77
CA ARG A 439 -12.67 2.41 -26.14
C ARG A 439 -13.98 3.17 -26.30
N THR A 440 -15.07 2.64 -25.79
CA THR A 440 -16.38 3.31 -25.83
C THR A 440 -16.36 4.65 -25.11
N ALA A 441 -15.75 4.73 -23.94
CA ALA A 441 -15.61 5.99 -23.20
C ALA A 441 -14.81 7.04 -23.99
N CYS A 442 -13.68 6.65 -24.56
CA CYS A 442 -12.85 7.55 -25.37
C CYS A 442 -13.57 8.04 -26.64
N MET A 443 -14.35 7.15 -27.29
CA MET A 443 -15.15 7.55 -28.48
C MET A 443 -16.31 8.47 -28.15
N MET A 444 -16.82 8.47 -26.91
CA MET A 444 -17.90 9.33 -26.46
C MET A 444 -17.40 10.70 -26.02
N ALA A 445 -16.12 10.81 -25.68
CA ALA A 445 -15.52 12.04 -25.17
C ALA A 445 -15.30 13.09 -26.26
N GLN A 446 -15.49 14.35 -25.92
CA GLN A 446 -15.25 15.51 -26.77
C GLN A 446 -14.11 16.36 -26.19
N LYS A 447 -13.64 17.31 -26.99
CA LYS A 447 -12.61 18.26 -26.54
C LYS A 447 -13.05 18.97 -25.25
N GLY A 448 -12.19 18.91 -24.24
CA GLY A 448 -12.43 19.50 -22.93
C GLY A 448 -13.12 18.57 -21.93
N ASP A 449 -13.53 17.37 -22.34
CA ASP A 449 -14.06 16.35 -21.44
C ASP A 449 -12.95 15.62 -20.66
N VAL A 450 -13.36 14.90 -19.62
CA VAL A 450 -12.47 13.99 -18.87
C VAL A 450 -13.03 12.57 -18.89
N VAL A 451 -12.19 11.60 -19.25
CA VAL A 451 -12.46 10.17 -19.13
C VAL A 451 -11.69 9.63 -17.94
N LEU A 452 -12.38 9.33 -16.83
CA LEU A 452 -11.79 8.65 -15.69
C LEU A 452 -11.82 7.13 -15.91
N ILE A 453 -10.65 6.48 -15.83
CA ILE A 453 -10.51 5.03 -15.87
C ILE A 453 -10.04 4.58 -14.49
N ALA A 454 -10.99 4.06 -13.69
CA ALA A 454 -10.77 3.74 -12.29
C ALA A 454 -10.70 2.23 -12.03
N GLY A 455 -9.94 1.87 -10.99
CA GLY A 455 -9.85 0.53 -10.44
C GLY A 455 -8.45 -0.07 -10.50
N LYS A 456 -7.85 -0.17 -11.69
CA LYS A 456 -6.56 -0.84 -11.91
C LYS A 456 -5.34 0.04 -11.66
N GLY A 457 -5.42 1.31 -12.02
CA GLY A 457 -4.30 2.25 -11.85
C GLY A 457 -3.02 1.72 -12.50
N HIS A 458 -2.05 1.34 -11.68
CA HIS A 458 -0.74 0.80 -12.10
C HIS A 458 -0.73 -0.70 -12.44
N GLU A 459 -1.84 -1.44 -12.20
CA GLU A 459 -1.90 -2.86 -12.49
C GLU A 459 -1.84 -3.11 -13.99
N ASN A 460 -0.88 -3.91 -14.44
CA ASN A 460 -0.67 -4.31 -15.83
C ASN A 460 -1.20 -5.71 -16.15
N TYR A 461 -2.17 -6.20 -15.36
CA TYR A 461 -2.77 -7.51 -15.55
C TYR A 461 -4.27 -7.50 -15.21
N GLN A 462 -4.98 -8.49 -15.73
CA GLN A 462 -6.32 -8.87 -15.28
C GLN A 462 -6.27 -10.30 -14.76
N ASP A 463 -6.70 -10.50 -13.51
CA ASP A 463 -6.74 -11.82 -12.85
C ASP A 463 -8.09 -12.50 -13.14
N VAL A 464 -8.04 -13.55 -13.93
CA VAL A 464 -9.20 -14.39 -14.29
C VAL A 464 -8.92 -15.84 -13.86
N LYS A 465 -9.69 -16.36 -12.92
CA LYS A 465 -9.56 -17.73 -12.38
C LYS A 465 -8.14 -18.05 -11.87
N GLY A 466 -7.47 -17.05 -11.27
CA GLY A 466 -6.11 -17.18 -10.72
C GLY A 466 -4.99 -17.06 -11.76
N VAL A 467 -5.33 -16.79 -13.03
CA VAL A 467 -4.35 -16.55 -14.10
C VAL A 467 -4.29 -15.03 -14.38
N LYS A 468 -3.09 -14.47 -14.31
CA LYS A 468 -2.85 -13.05 -14.64
C LYS A 468 -2.62 -12.93 -16.15
N HIS A 469 -3.55 -12.31 -16.86
CA HIS A 469 -3.42 -11.93 -18.26
C HIS A 469 -2.91 -10.49 -18.35
N HIS A 470 -2.01 -10.21 -19.28
CA HIS A 470 -1.53 -8.84 -19.50
C HIS A 470 -2.68 -7.91 -19.88
N PHE A 471 -2.81 -6.81 -19.15
CA PHE A 471 -3.80 -5.76 -19.39
C PHE A 471 -3.39 -4.48 -18.67
N ASP A 472 -3.10 -3.42 -19.42
CA ASP A 472 -2.69 -2.12 -18.89
C ASP A 472 -3.61 -1.02 -19.42
N ASP A 473 -4.25 -0.28 -18.52
CA ASP A 473 -5.18 0.80 -18.88
C ASP A 473 -4.47 1.91 -19.70
N HIS A 474 -3.18 2.20 -19.41
CA HIS A 474 -2.41 3.21 -20.16
C HIS A 474 -2.15 2.78 -21.61
N GLU A 475 -1.81 1.51 -21.83
CA GLU A 475 -1.60 0.96 -23.17
C GLU A 475 -2.90 1.04 -23.99
N VAL A 476 -4.04 0.65 -23.38
CA VAL A 476 -5.33 0.70 -24.05
C VAL A 476 -5.72 2.11 -24.43
N VAL A 477 -5.55 3.09 -23.53
CA VAL A 477 -5.82 4.51 -23.85
C VAL A 477 -4.96 5.00 -25.00
N ARG A 478 -3.67 4.70 -24.99
CA ARG A 478 -2.75 5.09 -26.08
C ARG A 478 -3.14 4.48 -27.42
N GLU A 479 -3.50 3.20 -27.45
CA GLU A 479 -3.94 2.51 -28.67
C GLU A 479 -5.24 3.09 -29.23
N VAL A 480 -6.20 3.41 -28.36
CA VAL A 480 -7.52 3.89 -28.75
C VAL A 480 -7.50 5.35 -29.21
N CYS A 481 -6.58 6.14 -28.64
CA CYS A 481 -6.50 7.59 -28.88
C CYS A 481 -5.37 7.98 -29.87
N SER A 482 -4.63 6.99 -30.41
CA SER A 482 -3.54 7.21 -31.40
C SER A 482 -4.07 7.53 -32.83
#